data_dd34a412bc120ac56e409b0463bd9d4b
#
_entry.id   dd34a412bc120ac56e409b0463bd9d4b
#
_cell.length_a   1.000
_cell.length_b   1.000
_cell.length_c   1.000
_cell.angle_alpha   90.00
_cell.angle_beta   90.00
_cell.angle_gamma   90.00
#
_symmetry.space_group_name_H-M   'P 1'
#
loop_
_entity.id
_entity.type
_entity.pdbx_description
1 polymer ?
#
loop_
_entity_poly.entity_id
_entity_poly.type
_entity_poly.pdbx_seq_one_letter_code
_entity_poly.pdbx_strand_id
1 'polypeptide(L)'
;MDLPILLALTSTQWVVLVILLLFVLVFLGIFAQFASLWLQCKVTRAGISLGDLVFMRFRRVNPAVIVRSKIMAVQAGLNRKYPLSVQNLEAHALSGGNVPNVIRALIAADKASIPLDWNTAQAIDLAGRNILEAVTTSVNPKVIDCPDPKRNQGTLSAVAADGIELRVRARVTVRTNIRQLIGGATEETVIARVGQGIVQAIGSTPSYKLVLENPDY
;
A
#
# COMPACT_ATOMS: atom_id res chain seq x y z
N MET A 1 -31.37 -53.95 18.28
CA MET A 1 -31.28 -54.57 16.97
C MET A 1 -30.27 -53.77 16.18
N ASP A 2 -29.18 -54.39 15.66
CA ASP A 2 -28.18 -53.91 14.70
C ASP A 2 -26.74 -53.66 15.14
N LEU A 3 -26.30 -54.26 16.27
CA LEU A 3 -24.89 -54.39 16.57
C LEU A 3 -24.10 -55.42 15.69
N PRO A 4 -24.73 -56.48 15.11
CA PRO A 4 -24.00 -57.50 14.36
C PRO A 4 -23.61 -57.12 12.95
N ILE A 5 -24.14 -56.05 12.36
CA ILE A 5 -23.80 -55.61 10.99
C ILE A 5 -22.41 -54.96 10.97
N LEU A 6 -22.03 -54.29 12.03
CA LEU A 6 -20.69 -53.65 12.16
C LEU A 6 -19.54 -54.66 12.30
N LEU A 7 -19.83 -55.86 12.80
CA LEU A 7 -18.85 -56.94 13.02
C LEU A 7 -18.65 -57.85 11.78
N ALA A 8 -19.50 -57.74 10.77
CA ALA A 8 -19.42 -58.55 9.55
C ALA A 8 -18.62 -57.91 8.39
N LEU A 9 -18.06 -56.72 8.62
CA LEU A 9 -17.22 -56.07 7.61
C LEU A 9 -15.86 -56.80 7.49
N THR A 10 -15.50 -57.20 6.28
CA THR A 10 -14.20 -57.76 6.00
C THR A 10 -13.10 -56.74 6.36
N SER A 11 -11.88 -57.20 6.71
CA SER A 11 -10.73 -56.36 7.08
C SER A 11 -10.49 -55.25 6.06
N THR A 12 -10.72 -55.54 4.79
CA THR A 12 -10.61 -54.56 3.68
C THR A 12 -11.65 -53.46 3.75
N GLN A 13 -12.88 -53.76 4.15
CA GLN A 13 -13.96 -52.77 4.29
C GLN A 13 -13.72 -51.84 5.47
N TRP A 14 -13.13 -52.32 6.55
CA TRP A 14 -12.71 -51.49 7.68
C TRP A 14 -11.62 -50.52 7.29
N VAL A 15 -10.63 -50.93 6.50
CA VAL A 15 -9.58 -50.06 5.99
C VAL A 15 -10.14 -48.96 5.09
N VAL A 16 -11.08 -49.29 4.19
CA VAL A 16 -11.72 -48.31 3.32
C VAL A 16 -12.53 -47.30 4.14
N LEU A 17 -13.25 -47.76 5.18
CA LEU A 17 -14.07 -46.90 6.04
C LEU A 17 -13.19 -45.93 6.84
N VAL A 18 -12.05 -46.40 7.35
CA VAL A 18 -11.09 -45.55 8.08
C VAL A 18 -10.48 -44.50 7.16
N ILE A 19 -10.11 -44.86 5.94
CA ILE A 19 -9.57 -43.92 4.93
C ILE A 19 -10.63 -42.86 4.58
N LEU A 20 -11.89 -43.30 4.36
CA LEU A 20 -12.99 -42.39 4.07
C LEU A 20 -13.26 -41.42 5.23
N LEU A 21 -13.27 -41.93 6.46
CA LEU A 21 -13.43 -41.11 7.67
C LEU A 21 -12.32 -40.08 7.80
N LEU A 22 -11.09 -40.48 7.60
CA LEU A 22 -9.92 -39.61 7.65
C LEU A 22 -9.99 -38.52 6.56
N PHE A 23 -10.43 -38.87 5.35
CA PHE A 23 -10.65 -37.93 4.27
C PHE A 23 -11.72 -36.90 4.60
N VAL A 24 -12.86 -37.33 5.15
CA VAL A 24 -13.95 -36.44 5.61
C VAL A 24 -13.48 -35.52 6.74
N LEU A 25 -12.68 -36.03 7.68
CA LEU A 25 -12.17 -35.25 8.80
C LEU A 25 -11.19 -34.17 8.34
N VAL A 26 -10.29 -34.49 7.40
CA VAL A 26 -9.38 -33.53 6.75
C VAL A 26 -10.16 -32.48 5.97
N PHE A 27 -11.17 -32.92 5.21
CA PHE A 27 -12.04 -32.00 4.45
C PHE A 27 -12.81 -31.05 5.37
N LEU A 28 -13.37 -31.55 6.47
CA LEU A 28 -14.06 -30.74 7.48
C LEU A 28 -13.10 -29.75 8.16
N GLY A 29 -11.87 -30.15 8.45
CA GLY A 29 -10.84 -29.27 9.00
C GLY A 29 -10.48 -28.12 8.07
N ILE A 30 -10.27 -28.40 6.79
CA ILE A 30 -10.03 -27.37 5.75
C ILE A 30 -11.26 -26.46 5.63
N PHE A 31 -12.44 -27.02 5.56
CA PHE A 31 -13.69 -26.24 5.48
C PHE A 31 -13.87 -25.31 6.67
N ALA A 32 -13.67 -25.82 7.89
CA ALA A 32 -13.81 -25.01 9.12
C ALA A 32 -12.82 -23.84 9.15
N GLN A 33 -11.60 -24.02 8.65
CA GLN A 33 -10.59 -22.97 8.59
C GLN A 33 -10.99 -21.81 7.65
N PHE A 34 -11.67 -22.09 6.55
CA PHE A 34 -12.08 -21.09 5.56
C PHE A 34 -13.53 -20.64 5.66
N ALA A 35 -14.34 -21.34 6.46
CA ALA A 35 -15.77 -21.08 6.58
C ALA A 35 -16.07 -19.64 7.02
N SER A 36 -15.32 -19.11 7.98
CA SER A 36 -15.52 -17.74 8.49
C SER A 36 -15.21 -16.69 7.42
N LEU A 37 -14.13 -16.87 6.65
CA LEU A 37 -13.76 -15.97 5.55
C LEU A 37 -14.78 -16.07 4.40
N TRP A 38 -15.19 -17.28 4.06
CA TRP A 38 -16.20 -17.50 3.04
C TRP A 38 -17.56 -16.86 3.40
N LEU A 39 -17.97 -17.00 4.67
CA LEU A 39 -19.21 -16.39 5.14
C LEU A 39 -19.14 -14.85 5.02
N GLN A 40 -18.02 -14.24 5.40
CA GLN A 40 -17.79 -12.81 5.22
C GLN A 40 -17.90 -12.39 3.75
N CYS A 41 -17.32 -13.17 2.81
CA CYS A 41 -17.42 -12.93 1.37
C CYS A 41 -18.86 -13.04 0.87
N LYS A 42 -19.62 -14.01 1.37
CA LYS A 42 -21.02 -14.24 0.99
C LYS A 42 -21.92 -13.10 1.43
N VAL A 43 -21.81 -12.69 2.70
CA VAL A 43 -22.59 -11.57 3.27
C VAL A 43 -22.28 -10.24 2.57
N THR A 44 -21.02 -9.98 2.25
CA THR A 44 -20.59 -8.73 1.62
C THR A 44 -20.67 -8.74 0.09
N ARG A 45 -21.15 -9.85 -0.50
CA ARG A 45 -21.20 -10.04 -1.96
C ARG A 45 -19.86 -9.79 -2.66
N ALA A 46 -18.77 -10.18 -2.01
CA ALA A 46 -17.42 -9.98 -2.55
C ALA A 46 -17.08 -10.87 -3.75
N GLY A 47 -17.92 -11.90 -4.03
CA GLY A 47 -17.77 -12.75 -5.21
C GLY A 47 -16.57 -13.70 -5.16
N ILE A 48 -16.15 -14.13 -3.97
CA ILE A 48 -15.05 -15.08 -3.76
C ILE A 48 -15.63 -16.44 -3.40
N SER A 49 -15.24 -17.50 -4.12
CA SER A 49 -15.68 -18.86 -3.87
C SER A 49 -14.78 -19.55 -2.83
N LEU A 50 -15.28 -20.65 -2.24
CA LEU A 50 -14.47 -21.51 -1.36
C LEU A 50 -13.25 -22.08 -2.10
N GLY A 51 -13.43 -22.46 -3.37
CA GLY A 51 -12.34 -22.96 -4.21
C GLY A 51 -11.21 -21.94 -4.35
N ASP A 52 -11.55 -20.67 -4.58
CA ASP A 52 -10.56 -19.60 -4.70
C ASP A 52 -9.73 -19.48 -3.42
N LEU A 53 -10.34 -19.58 -2.23
CA LEU A 53 -9.62 -19.50 -0.94
C LEU A 53 -8.62 -20.63 -0.78
N VAL A 54 -8.99 -21.84 -1.17
CA VAL A 54 -8.09 -23.01 -1.12
C VAL A 54 -6.96 -22.84 -2.13
N PHE A 55 -7.26 -22.45 -3.38
CA PHE A 55 -6.23 -22.23 -4.41
C PHE A 55 -5.27 -21.09 -4.06
N MET A 56 -5.73 -20.00 -3.42
CA MET A 56 -4.85 -18.94 -2.88
C MET A 56 -3.81 -19.53 -1.92
N ARG A 57 -4.23 -20.47 -1.05
CA ARG A 57 -3.31 -21.10 -0.10
C ARG A 57 -2.24 -21.92 -0.79
N PHE A 58 -2.60 -22.67 -1.85
CA PHE A 58 -1.63 -23.41 -2.67
C PHE A 58 -0.64 -22.48 -3.39
N ARG A 59 -1.10 -21.32 -3.86
CA ARG A 59 -0.26 -20.28 -4.49
C ARG A 59 0.55 -19.46 -3.49
N ARG A 60 0.54 -19.80 -2.20
CA ARG A 60 1.23 -19.07 -1.12
C ARG A 60 0.75 -17.62 -0.93
N VAL A 61 -0.44 -17.30 -1.38
CA VAL A 61 -1.10 -16.02 -1.11
C VAL A 61 -1.91 -16.15 0.17
N ASN A 62 -1.87 -15.13 1.03
CA ASN A 62 -2.69 -15.12 2.25
C ASN A 62 -4.16 -14.78 1.92
N PRO A 63 -5.09 -15.75 2.02
CA PRO A 63 -6.48 -15.53 1.64
C PRO A 63 -7.15 -14.42 2.46
N ALA A 64 -6.81 -14.30 3.74
CA ALA A 64 -7.41 -13.29 4.62
C ALA A 64 -7.09 -11.86 4.16
N VAL A 65 -5.89 -11.61 3.64
CA VAL A 65 -5.47 -10.30 3.12
C VAL A 65 -6.29 -9.95 1.88
N ILE A 66 -6.40 -10.88 0.92
CA ILE A 66 -7.15 -10.66 -0.32
C ILE A 66 -8.63 -10.46 -0.04
N VAL A 67 -9.22 -11.33 0.80
CA VAL A 67 -10.64 -11.24 1.18
C VAL A 67 -10.96 -9.90 1.81
N ARG A 68 -10.22 -9.51 2.84
CA ARG A 68 -10.45 -8.23 3.54
C ARG A 68 -10.28 -7.03 2.60
N SER A 69 -9.28 -7.06 1.73
CA SER A 69 -9.05 -6.01 0.74
C SER A 69 -10.20 -5.93 -0.27
N LYS A 70 -10.68 -7.09 -0.77
CA LYS A 70 -11.82 -7.16 -1.67
C LYS A 70 -13.10 -6.67 -1.00
N ILE A 71 -13.35 -7.04 0.27
CA ILE A 71 -14.49 -6.57 1.05
C ILE A 71 -14.45 -5.04 1.19
N MET A 72 -13.29 -4.46 1.56
CA MET A 72 -13.13 -3.01 1.65
C MET A 72 -13.44 -2.32 0.31
N ALA A 73 -12.96 -2.88 -0.80
CA ALA A 73 -13.22 -2.33 -2.14
C ALA A 73 -14.72 -2.36 -2.50
N VAL A 74 -15.41 -3.47 -2.19
CA VAL A 74 -16.85 -3.63 -2.44
C VAL A 74 -17.65 -2.67 -1.57
N GLN A 75 -17.34 -2.57 -0.28
CA GLN A 75 -18.01 -1.65 0.64
C GLN A 75 -17.81 -0.17 0.28
N ALA A 76 -16.66 0.17 -0.29
CA ALA A 76 -16.39 1.51 -0.81
C ALA A 76 -17.00 1.77 -2.19
N GLY A 77 -17.68 0.78 -2.81
CA GLY A 77 -18.29 0.92 -4.14
C GLY A 77 -17.31 0.88 -5.31
N LEU A 78 -16.04 0.62 -5.08
CA LEU A 78 -14.99 0.63 -6.11
C LEU A 78 -15.11 -0.50 -7.14
N ASN A 79 -15.83 -1.56 -6.81
CA ASN A 79 -15.97 -2.74 -7.68
C ASN A 79 -16.64 -2.46 -9.03
N ARG A 80 -17.38 -1.34 -9.13
CA ARG A 80 -18.02 -0.90 -10.39
C ARG A 80 -17.08 -0.04 -11.25
N LYS A 81 -16.09 0.61 -10.62
CA LYS A 81 -15.22 1.59 -11.27
C LYS A 81 -13.87 1.00 -11.70
N TYR A 82 -13.41 0.00 -10.97
CA TYR A 82 -12.09 -0.59 -11.18
C TYR A 82 -12.17 -2.10 -11.41
N PRO A 83 -11.27 -2.69 -12.22
CA PRO A 83 -11.23 -4.13 -12.50
C PRO A 83 -10.61 -4.91 -11.32
N LEU A 84 -11.23 -4.81 -10.14
CA LEU A 84 -10.76 -5.43 -8.89
C LEU A 84 -11.18 -6.90 -8.83
N SER A 85 -10.78 -7.72 -9.82
CA SER A 85 -10.99 -9.16 -9.77
C SER A 85 -10.09 -9.81 -8.70
N VAL A 86 -10.47 -11.00 -8.26
CA VAL A 86 -9.65 -11.79 -7.31
C VAL A 86 -8.27 -12.07 -7.89
N GLN A 87 -8.24 -12.43 -9.19
CA GLN A 87 -6.99 -12.72 -9.91
C GLN A 87 -6.06 -11.52 -9.96
N ASN A 88 -6.58 -10.30 -10.17
CA ASN A 88 -5.77 -9.09 -10.19
C ASN A 88 -5.16 -8.78 -8.81
N LEU A 89 -5.93 -9.00 -7.74
CA LEU A 89 -5.43 -8.83 -6.37
C LEU A 89 -4.38 -9.88 -6.01
N GLU A 90 -4.59 -11.13 -6.41
CA GLU A 90 -3.61 -12.22 -6.25
C GLU A 90 -2.31 -11.93 -7.03
N ALA A 91 -2.42 -11.53 -8.29
CA ALA A 91 -1.28 -11.21 -9.13
C ALA A 91 -0.42 -10.10 -8.51
N HIS A 92 -1.06 -9.04 -8.01
CA HIS A 92 -0.37 -7.96 -7.31
C HIS A 92 0.32 -8.44 -6.03
N ALA A 93 -0.33 -9.28 -5.22
CA ALA A 93 0.25 -9.87 -4.02
C ALA A 93 1.45 -10.77 -4.34
N LEU A 94 1.36 -11.59 -5.41
CA LEU A 94 2.45 -12.46 -5.87
C LEU A 94 3.64 -11.68 -6.40
N SER A 95 3.41 -10.49 -6.97
CA SER A 95 4.47 -9.57 -7.41
C SER A 95 5.14 -8.83 -6.25
N GLY A 96 4.79 -9.12 -5.01
CA GLY A 96 5.35 -8.47 -3.82
C GLY A 96 4.67 -7.16 -3.43
N GLY A 97 3.54 -6.82 -4.06
CA GLY A 97 2.78 -5.60 -3.77
C GLY A 97 1.95 -5.68 -2.50
N ASN A 98 1.65 -4.52 -1.94
CA ASN A 98 0.84 -4.36 -0.73
C ASN A 98 -0.63 -4.09 -1.08
N VAL A 99 -1.39 -5.16 -1.34
CA VAL A 99 -2.81 -5.08 -1.73
C VAL A 99 -3.66 -4.20 -0.81
N PRO A 100 -3.61 -4.34 0.54
CA PRO A 100 -4.39 -3.49 1.43
C PRO A 100 -4.08 -2.00 1.28
N ASN A 101 -2.80 -1.66 1.08
CA ASN A 101 -2.36 -0.27 0.93
C ASN A 101 -2.89 0.34 -0.36
N VAL A 102 -2.80 -0.41 -1.47
CA VAL A 102 -3.33 0.01 -2.78
C VAL A 102 -4.84 0.22 -2.73
N ILE A 103 -5.59 -0.71 -2.13
CA ILE A 103 -7.05 -0.56 -1.99
C ILE A 103 -7.43 0.66 -1.15
N ARG A 104 -6.74 0.90 -0.02
CA ARG A 104 -6.97 2.11 0.79
C ARG A 104 -6.65 3.38 0.03
N ALA A 105 -5.59 3.39 -0.76
CA ALA A 105 -5.21 4.52 -1.59
C ALA A 105 -6.25 4.80 -2.68
N LEU A 106 -6.79 3.77 -3.34
CA LEU A 106 -7.87 3.92 -4.31
C LEU A 106 -9.15 4.45 -3.67
N ILE A 107 -9.49 4.00 -2.45
CA ILE A 107 -10.64 4.52 -1.69
C ILE A 107 -10.44 6.01 -1.37
N ALA A 108 -9.25 6.38 -0.91
CA ALA A 108 -8.92 7.76 -0.59
C ALA A 108 -8.93 8.65 -1.85
N ALA A 109 -8.36 8.16 -2.96
CA ALA A 109 -8.35 8.87 -4.24
C ALA A 109 -9.77 9.08 -4.79
N ASP A 110 -10.62 8.05 -4.71
CA ASP A 110 -12.02 8.14 -5.16
C ASP A 110 -12.82 9.16 -4.36
N LYS A 111 -12.67 9.16 -3.02
CA LYS A 111 -13.30 10.14 -2.13
C LYS A 111 -12.79 11.56 -2.35
N ALA A 112 -11.52 11.71 -2.71
CA ALA A 112 -10.91 13.01 -3.02
C ALA A 112 -11.10 13.45 -4.48
N SER A 113 -11.81 12.66 -5.30
CA SER A 113 -12.01 12.89 -6.73
C SER A 113 -10.69 13.01 -7.52
N ILE A 114 -9.66 12.30 -7.06
CA ILE A 114 -8.36 12.23 -7.73
C ILE A 114 -8.41 11.11 -8.79
N PRO A 115 -8.07 11.40 -10.05
CA PRO A 115 -8.01 10.39 -11.10
C PRO A 115 -6.81 9.46 -10.87
N LEU A 116 -7.06 8.29 -10.28
CA LEU A 116 -6.09 7.24 -10.05
C LEU A 116 -6.67 5.92 -10.55
N ASP A 117 -6.05 5.32 -11.55
CA ASP A 117 -6.44 4.00 -12.06
C ASP A 117 -5.73 2.86 -11.33
N TRP A 118 -6.26 1.64 -11.46
CA TRP A 118 -5.71 0.44 -10.84
C TRP A 118 -4.27 0.15 -11.28
N ASN A 119 -3.98 0.28 -12.58
CA ASN A 119 -2.65 -0.03 -13.12
C ASN A 119 -1.59 0.94 -12.60
N THR A 120 -1.90 2.22 -12.58
CA THR A 120 -1.01 3.25 -12.01
C THR A 120 -0.80 3.01 -10.51
N ALA A 121 -1.86 2.67 -9.78
CA ALA A 121 -1.76 2.36 -8.35
C ALA A 121 -0.85 1.17 -8.06
N GLN A 122 -0.97 0.09 -8.85
CA GLN A 122 -0.09 -1.07 -8.75
C GLN A 122 1.36 -0.71 -9.10
N ALA A 123 1.59 0.05 -10.17
CA ALA A 123 2.92 0.42 -10.60
C ALA A 123 3.66 1.27 -9.55
N ILE A 124 2.96 2.20 -8.90
CA ILE A 124 3.50 3.02 -7.81
C ILE A 124 3.91 2.15 -6.62
N ASP A 125 3.05 1.21 -6.20
CA ASP A 125 3.30 0.30 -5.06
C ASP A 125 4.47 -0.64 -5.36
N LEU A 126 4.52 -1.24 -6.56
CA LEU A 126 5.61 -2.11 -6.99
C LEU A 126 6.94 -1.36 -7.20
N ALA A 127 6.91 -0.07 -7.48
CA ALA A 127 8.09 0.79 -7.47
C ALA A 127 8.60 1.12 -6.05
N GLY A 128 8.02 0.52 -5.01
CA GLY A 128 8.42 0.72 -3.62
C GLY A 128 7.96 2.06 -3.01
N ARG A 129 7.02 2.75 -3.64
CA ARG A 129 6.47 4.02 -3.15
C ARG A 129 5.21 3.78 -2.32
N ASN A 130 5.05 4.55 -1.24
CA ASN A 130 3.84 4.50 -0.43
C ASN A 130 2.71 5.29 -1.13
N ILE A 131 1.87 4.56 -1.86
CA ILE A 131 0.77 5.17 -2.62
C ILE A 131 -0.28 5.84 -1.74
N LEU A 132 -0.56 5.30 -0.55
CA LEU A 132 -1.53 5.90 0.38
C LEU A 132 -1.03 7.25 0.88
N GLU A 133 0.25 7.35 1.23
CA GLU A 133 0.88 8.61 1.62
C GLU A 133 0.89 9.61 0.46
N ALA A 134 1.17 9.16 -0.75
CA ALA A 134 1.16 9.98 -1.94
C ALA A 134 -0.22 10.62 -2.20
N VAL A 135 -1.30 9.82 -2.09
CA VAL A 135 -2.68 10.32 -2.22
C VAL A 135 -3.00 11.32 -1.10
N THR A 136 -2.62 11.00 0.14
CA THR A 136 -2.85 11.89 1.28
C THR A 136 -2.13 13.23 1.12
N THR A 137 -0.87 13.21 0.70
CA THR A 137 -0.06 14.42 0.47
C THR A 137 -0.51 15.20 -0.77
N SER A 138 -1.17 14.54 -1.72
CA SER A 138 -1.79 15.23 -2.85
C SER A 138 -3.00 16.06 -2.43
N VAL A 139 -3.76 15.59 -1.43
CA VAL A 139 -4.92 16.33 -0.87
C VAL A 139 -4.48 17.33 0.18
N ASN A 140 -3.64 16.90 1.11
CA ASN A 140 -3.13 17.68 2.23
C ASN A 140 -1.64 17.97 2.01
N PRO A 141 -1.27 19.18 1.58
CA PRO A 141 0.13 19.55 1.40
C PRO A 141 0.93 19.31 2.69
N LYS A 142 2.15 18.78 2.53
CA LYS A 142 3.08 18.54 3.62
C LYS A 142 4.09 19.68 3.69
N VAL A 143 4.39 20.16 4.89
CA VAL A 143 5.48 21.11 5.12
C VAL A 143 6.75 20.34 5.46
N ILE A 144 7.82 20.62 4.74
CA ILE A 144 9.15 20.06 4.99
C ILE A 144 10.12 21.16 5.40
N ASP A 145 10.98 20.90 6.38
CA ASP A 145 12.04 21.78 6.80
C ASP A 145 13.30 21.53 5.95
N CYS A 146 13.96 22.60 5.54
CA CYS A 146 15.25 22.55 4.86
C CYS A 146 16.26 23.40 5.63
N PRO A 147 17.38 22.81 6.12
CA PRO A 147 17.74 21.39 6.09
C PRO A 147 16.91 20.53 7.06
N ASP A 148 16.96 19.20 6.90
CA ASP A 148 16.31 18.27 7.82
C ASP A 148 16.91 18.42 9.22
N PRO A 149 16.10 18.79 10.25
CA PRO A 149 16.59 19.01 11.60
C PRO A 149 17.17 17.76 12.26
N LYS A 150 16.84 16.56 11.74
CA LYS A 150 17.37 15.28 12.25
C LYS A 150 18.78 14.98 11.77
N ARG A 151 19.17 15.52 10.61
CA ARG A 151 20.47 15.23 9.97
C ARG A 151 21.50 16.32 10.19
N ASN A 152 21.07 17.57 10.31
CA ASN A 152 21.93 18.74 10.49
C ASN A 152 21.46 19.55 11.69
N GLN A 153 22.28 20.47 12.20
CA GLN A 153 21.95 21.38 13.33
C GLN A 153 20.74 22.30 13.05
N GLY A 154 19.89 21.94 12.06
CA GLY A 154 18.64 22.64 11.71
C GLY A 154 18.85 23.94 10.94
N THR A 155 20.09 24.27 10.55
CA THR A 155 20.41 25.47 9.75
C THR A 155 21.37 25.12 8.61
N LEU A 156 21.18 25.80 7.47
CA LEU A 156 22.07 25.74 6.30
C LEU A 156 22.95 26.97 6.34
N SER A 157 24.27 26.78 6.23
CA SER A 157 25.23 27.88 6.11
C SER A 157 25.54 28.19 4.65
N ALA A 158 25.46 29.46 4.28
CA ALA A 158 25.86 29.96 2.96
C ALA A 158 26.57 31.30 3.10
N VAL A 159 27.57 31.54 2.26
CA VAL A 159 28.39 32.78 2.29
C VAL A 159 27.96 33.66 1.10
N ALA A 160 27.58 34.90 1.38
CA ALA A 160 27.32 35.92 0.38
C ALA A 160 28.60 36.43 -0.29
N ALA A 161 28.49 37.14 -1.41
CA ALA A 161 29.68 37.64 -2.14
C ALA A 161 30.53 38.65 -1.34
N ASP A 162 29.95 39.28 -0.33
CA ASP A 162 30.66 40.17 0.62
C ASP A 162 31.44 39.41 1.71
N GLY A 163 31.46 38.08 1.69
CA GLY A 163 32.18 37.23 2.64
C GLY A 163 31.45 36.95 3.95
N ILE A 164 30.22 37.40 4.11
CA ILE A 164 29.44 37.18 5.33
C ILE A 164 28.68 35.83 5.24
N GLU A 165 28.85 35.00 6.29
CA GLU A 165 28.14 33.75 6.45
C GLU A 165 26.73 34.00 7.00
N LEU A 166 25.74 33.50 6.28
CA LEU A 166 24.33 33.48 6.69
C LEU A 166 23.90 32.08 7.08
N ARG A 167 23.17 31.98 8.19
CA ARG A 167 22.53 30.73 8.61
C ARG A 167 21.06 30.82 8.33
N VAL A 168 20.58 29.94 7.48
CA VAL A 168 19.21 29.97 6.92
C VAL A 168 18.49 28.68 7.27
N ARG A 169 17.19 28.79 7.51
CA ARG A 169 16.26 27.69 7.61
C ARG A 169 15.03 28.03 6.79
N ALA A 170 14.70 27.16 5.84
CA ALA A 170 13.51 27.32 5.01
C ALA A 170 12.45 26.26 5.35
N ARG A 171 11.19 26.64 5.20
CA ARG A 171 10.05 25.73 5.24
C ARG A 171 9.37 25.74 3.88
N VAL A 172 9.25 24.55 3.29
CA VAL A 172 8.70 24.41 1.96
C VAL A 172 7.43 23.56 2.03
N THR A 173 6.35 24.09 1.47
CA THR A 173 5.11 23.33 1.32
C THR A 173 5.15 22.54 0.04
N VAL A 174 5.05 21.22 0.15
CA VAL A 174 5.08 20.31 -0.99
C VAL A 174 3.76 19.59 -1.18
N ARG A 175 3.41 19.33 -2.42
CA ARG A 175 2.24 18.55 -2.82
C ARG A 175 2.68 17.44 -3.78
N THR A 176 2.17 16.23 -3.60
CA THR A 176 2.50 15.11 -4.49
C THR A 176 1.70 15.18 -5.78
N ASN A 177 2.38 15.09 -6.92
CA ASN A 177 1.75 14.84 -8.21
C ASN A 177 1.75 13.34 -8.49
N ILE A 178 0.60 12.70 -8.33
CA ILE A 178 0.47 11.23 -8.44
C ILE A 178 0.84 10.74 -9.84
N ARG A 179 0.55 11.50 -10.91
CA ARG A 179 0.88 11.11 -12.30
C ARG A 179 2.38 11.05 -12.56
N GLN A 180 3.16 11.83 -11.82
CA GLN A 180 4.62 11.92 -11.97
C GLN A 180 5.35 11.24 -10.81
N LEU A 181 4.65 10.48 -9.99
CA LEU A 181 5.24 9.85 -8.80
C LEU A 181 6.24 8.74 -9.17
N ILE A 182 5.98 8.01 -10.27
CA ILE A 182 6.89 7.00 -10.79
C ILE A 182 8.10 7.74 -11.40
N GLY A 183 9.29 7.52 -10.84
CA GLY A 183 10.52 8.26 -11.23
C GLY A 183 10.64 9.67 -10.65
N GLY A 184 9.66 10.15 -9.88
CA GLY A 184 9.71 11.45 -9.21
C GLY A 184 10.71 11.54 -8.07
N ALA A 185 11.03 12.77 -7.64
CA ALA A 185 11.93 13.06 -6.54
C ALA A 185 11.38 12.53 -5.20
N THR A 186 12.28 12.03 -4.35
CA THR A 186 11.96 11.73 -2.95
C THR A 186 11.98 13.01 -2.11
N GLU A 187 11.41 12.97 -0.91
CA GLU A 187 11.48 14.09 0.05
C GLU A 187 12.93 14.55 0.29
N GLU A 188 13.85 13.61 0.45
CA GLU A 188 15.28 13.90 0.60
C GLU A 188 15.87 14.62 -0.60
N THR A 189 15.48 14.22 -1.82
CA THR A 189 15.93 14.89 -3.05
C THR A 189 15.39 16.32 -3.14
N VAL A 190 14.14 16.53 -2.71
CA VAL A 190 13.55 17.89 -2.69
C VAL A 190 14.30 18.76 -1.70
N ILE A 191 14.55 18.27 -0.46
CA ILE A 191 15.31 18.98 0.56
C ILE A 191 16.70 19.35 0.05
N ALA A 192 17.42 18.40 -0.60
CA ALA A 192 18.74 18.63 -1.17
C ALA A 192 18.74 19.72 -2.27
N ARG A 193 17.75 19.66 -3.19
CA ARG A 193 17.63 20.67 -4.26
C ARG A 193 17.29 22.06 -3.74
N VAL A 194 16.37 22.13 -2.77
CA VAL A 194 16.02 23.40 -2.11
C VAL A 194 17.25 23.97 -1.40
N GLY A 195 17.97 23.13 -0.62
CA GLY A 195 19.20 23.54 0.05
C GLY A 195 20.26 24.04 -0.93
N GLN A 196 20.47 23.34 -2.05
CA GLN A 196 21.40 23.78 -3.09
C GLN A 196 20.96 25.12 -3.72
N GLY A 197 19.66 25.29 -3.99
CA GLY A 197 19.11 26.53 -4.52
C GLY A 197 19.35 27.72 -3.56
N ILE A 198 19.14 27.51 -2.25
CA ILE A 198 19.39 28.54 -1.22
C ILE A 198 20.87 28.93 -1.19
N VAL A 199 21.79 27.95 -1.18
CA VAL A 199 23.24 28.23 -1.16
C VAL A 199 23.65 28.99 -2.40
N GLN A 200 23.14 28.60 -3.57
CA GLN A 200 23.43 29.27 -4.85
C GLN A 200 22.87 30.70 -4.88
N ALA A 201 21.64 30.91 -4.42
CA ALA A 201 21.00 32.22 -4.38
C ALA A 201 21.78 33.17 -3.48
N ILE A 202 22.12 32.76 -2.25
CA ILE A 202 22.89 33.55 -1.29
C ILE A 202 24.30 33.84 -1.84
N GLY A 203 24.99 32.81 -2.38
CA GLY A 203 26.34 32.95 -2.92
C GLY A 203 26.44 33.87 -4.14
N SER A 204 25.36 34.02 -4.90
CA SER A 204 25.30 34.94 -6.05
C SER A 204 24.89 36.37 -5.65
N THR A 205 24.44 36.59 -4.42
CA THR A 205 23.96 37.90 -3.97
C THR A 205 25.17 38.79 -3.57
N PRO A 206 25.25 40.03 -4.06
CA PRO A 206 26.41 40.93 -3.82
C PRO A 206 26.57 41.29 -2.33
N SER A 207 25.48 41.36 -1.57
CA SER A 207 25.52 41.70 -0.15
C SER A 207 24.44 40.97 0.66
N TYR A 208 24.82 40.57 1.89
CA TYR A 208 23.89 39.93 2.81
C TYR A 208 22.65 40.79 3.12
N LYS A 209 22.74 42.12 3.01
CA LYS A 209 21.63 43.06 3.25
C LYS A 209 20.45 42.79 2.28
N LEU A 210 20.76 42.53 1.03
CA LEU A 210 19.74 42.23 0.02
C LEU A 210 18.97 40.94 0.32
N VAL A 211 19.65 39.94 0.89
CA VAL A 211 18.99 38.69 1.33
C VAL A 211 18.06 38.93 2.53
N LEU A 212 18.43 39.85 3.42
CA LEU A 212 17.62 40.17 4.59
C LEU A 212 16.44 41.09 4.26
N GLU A 213 16.59 41.96 3.25
CA GLU A 213 15.50 42.84 2.78
C GLU A 213 14.40 42.07 2.03
N ASN A 214 14.78 41.05 1.27
CA ASN A 214 13.85 40.23 0.47
C ASN A 214 14.10 38.74 0.70
N PRO A 215 13.65 38.16 1.82
CA PRO A 215 13.89 36.76 2.15
C PRO A 215 13.14 35.76 1.28
N ASP A 216 12.21 36.22 0.42
CA ASP A 216 11.41 35.39 -0.48
C ASP A 216 11.97 35.23 -1.89
N TYR A 217 13.13 35.81 -2.16
CA TYR A 217 13.86 35.66 -3.44
C TYR A 217 14.67 34.40 -3.55
#